data_60411ee8c53656b97312ae190d5d3ea7
#
_entry.id   60411ee8c53656b97312ae190d5d3ea7
#
_cell.length_a   1.000
_cell.length_b   1.000
_cell.length_c   1.000
_cell.angle_alpha   90.00
_cell.angle_beta   90.00
_cell.angle_gamma   90.00
#
_symmetry.space_group_name_H-M   'P 1'
#
loop_
_entity.id
_entity.type
_entity.pdbx_description
1 polymer ?
#
loop_
_entity_poly.entity_id
_entity_poly.type
_entity_poly.pdbx_seq_one_letter_code
_entity_poly.pdbx_strand_id
1 'polypeptide(L)'
;MVNLNETVLGTELAKWDKYLDNFRDTNYFKKLKLFLKEGSRSKKFNTSIFEVFKPFDMVDPSKLKVVILTDTKHIHGGLPYGKMYNSSFDHENQEIETIKDSIELQFKEGLNMDFDDSLESWANQGVLILNSSLTHSSEGKDLYYKVWRRFNAHIVKCLVKNYTGIHYVFMGGKSIYYRKHIKSASNYVYNVSKPEKQSVVNFSAFKEINKKILEQNGEEFMINWTDYQ
;
A
#
# COMPACT_ATOMS: atom_id res chain seq x y z
N MET A 1 12.86 -10.35 -26.19
CA MET A 1 12.59 -8.99 -25.66
C MET A 1 11.12 -8.97 -25.25
N VAL A 2 10.83 -8.93 -23.96
CA VAL A 2 9.45 -8.84 -23.46
C VAL A 2 8.93 -7.46 -23.84
N ASN A 3 7.80 -7.40 -24.53
CA ASN A 3 7.18 -6.15 -24.93
C ASN A 3 6.56 -5.47 -23.71
N LEU A 4 7.34 -4.64 -23.03
CA LEU A 4 6.94 -3.90 -21.82
C LEU A 4 5.69 -3.00 -22.01
N ASN A 5 5.23 -2.82 -23.24
CA ASN A 5 4.06 -1.99 -23.53
C ASN A 5 2.73 -2.72 -23.28
N GLU A 6 2.70 -4.05 -23.32
CA GLU A 6 1.46 -4.82 -23.22
C GLU A 6 1.33 -5.62 -21.92
N THR A 7 2.45 -6.01 -21.29
CA THR A 7 2.42 -7.01 -20.21
C THR A 7 2.41 -6.43 -18.80
N VAL A 8 3.13 -5.36 -18.52
CA VAL A 8 3.32 -4.90 -17.13
C VAL A 8 2.32 -3.83 -16.69
N LEU A 9 1.93 -2.94 -17.60
CA LEU A 9 0.97 -1.88 -17.30
C LEU A 9 -0.46 -2.22 -17.72
N GLY A 10 -0.64 -3.27 -18.52
CA GLY A 10 -1.92 -3.66 -19.05
C GLY A 10 -2.70 -4.62 -18.15
N THR A 11 -2.04 -5.64 -17.60
CA THR A 11 -2.73 -6.68 -16.81
C THR A 11 -2.86 -6.32 -15.34
N GLU A 12 -1.82 -5.81 -14.70
CA GLU A 12 -1.81 -5.53 -13.27
C GLU A 12 -2.72 -4.37 -12.86
N LEU A 13 -2.97 -3.44 -13.76
CA LEU A 13 -3.88 -2.32 -13.53
C LEU A 13 -5.27 -2.51 -14.13
N ALA A 14 -5.60 -3.67 -14.67
CA ALA A 14 -6.87 -3.90 -15.38
C ALA A 14 -8.11 -3.62 -14.51
N LYS A 15 -8.08 -4.04 -13.24
CA LYS A 15 -9.17 -3.75 -12.29
C LYS A 15 -9.32 -2.25 -12.00
N TRP A 16 -8.29 -1.47 -12.27
CA TRP A 16 -8.19 -0.04 -12.00
C TRP A 16 -8.29 0.83 -13.26
N ASP A 17 -8.50 0.23 -14.43
CA ASP A 17 -8.52 0.94 -15.73
C ASP A 17 -9.44 2.14 -15.74
N LYS A 18 -10.67 1.99 -15.26
CA LYS A 18 -11.66 3.08 -15.20
C LYS A 18 -11.18 4.32 -14.41
N TYR A 19 -10.19 4.16 -13.51
CA TYR A 19 -9.62 5.27 -12.74
C TYR A 19 -8.39 5.87 -13.41
N LEU A 20 -7.86 5.22 -14.43
CA LEU A 20 -6.60 5.58 -15.08
C LEU A 20 -6.76 6.09 -16.51
N ASP A 21 -7.94 5.94 -17.14
CA ASP A 21 -8.16 6.22 -18.56
C ASP A 21 -7.55 7.55 -19.01
N ASN A 22 -8.09 8.68 -18.55
CA ASN A 22 -7.56 9.99 -18.91
C ASN A 22 -6.17 10.29 -18.34
N PHE A 23 -5.78 9.58 -17.27
CA PHE A 23 -4.48 9.79 -16.65
C PHE A 23 -3.34 9.15 -17.45
N ARG A 24 -3.62 8.03 -18.13
CA ARG A 24 -2.66 7.35 -19.02
C ARG A 24 -2.20 8.23 -20.17
N ASP A 25 -3.04 9.13 -20.65
CA ASP A 25 -2.72 10.05 -21.77
C ASP A 25 -1.88 11.24 -21.35
N THR A 26 -1.73 11.47 -20.04
CA THR A 26 -0.94 12.59 -19.54
C THR A 26 0.55 12.43 -19.84
N ASN A 27 1.22 13.58 -20.10
CA ASN A 27 2.68 13.60 -20.24
C ASN A 27 3.41 13.04 -19.03
N TYR A 28 2.82 13.18 -17.83
CA TYR A 28 3.38 12.60 -16.63
C TYR A 28 3.40 11.06 -16.71
N PHE A 29 2.30 10.43 -17.08
CA PHE A 29 2.21 8.97 -17.13
C PHE A 29 3.13 8.40 -18.22
N LYS A 30 3.21 9.09 -19.37
CA LYS A 30 4.17 8.74 -20.43
C LYS A 30 5.62 8.78 -19.92
N LYS A 31 5.99 9.82 -19.17
CA LYS A 31 7.31 9.93 -18.52
C LYS A 31 7.53 8.86 -17.45
N LEU A 32 6.50 8.52 -16.67
CA LEU A 32 6.57 7.45 -15.67
C LEU A 32 6.87 6.10 -16.34
N LYS A 33 6.21 5.79 -17.46
CA LYS A 33 6.50 4.57 -18.26
C LYS A 33 7.95 4.51 -18.75
N LEU A 34 8.47 5.63 -19.25
CA LEU A 34 9.88 5.71 -19.66
C LEU A 34 10.83 5.49 -18.49
N PHE A 35 10.57 6.14 -17.36
CA PHE A 35 11.35 5.98 -16.13
C PHE A 35 11.39 4.51 -15.69
N LEU A 36 10.24 3.81 -15.68
CA LEU A 36 10.17 2.40 -15.32
C LEU A 36 10.96 1.52 -16.29
N LYS A 37 10.83 1.76 -17.60
CA LYS A 37 11.54 1.04 -18.66
C LYS A 37 13.05 1.20 -18.53
N GLU A 38 13.53 2.42 -18.36
CA GLU A 38 14.94 2.74 -18.24
C GLU A 38 15.54 2.20 -16.94
N GLY A 39 14.84 2.37 -15.82
CA GLY A 39 15.28 1.90 -14.51
C GLY A 39 15.38 0.38 -14.44
N SER A 40 14.43 -0.35 -15.05
CA SER A 40 14.47 -1.80 -15.15
C SER A 40 15.65 -2.27 -16.00
N ARG A 41 15.87 -1.65 -17.17
CA ARG A 41 16.99 -2.00 -18.06
C ARG A 41 18.36 -1.76 -17.43
N SER A 42 18.49 -0.67 -16.70
CA SER A 42 19.76 -0.27 -16.07
C SER A 42 19.96 -0.86 -14.68
N LYS A 43 19.05 -1.74 -14.21
CA LYS A 43 19.07 -2.35 -12.87
C LYS A 43 19.16 -1.31 -11.73
N LYS A 44 18.57 -0.13 -11.94
CA LYS A 44 18.55 0.95 -10.93
C LYS A 44 17.52 0.73 -9.82
N PHE A 45 16.61 -0.23 -10.00
CA PHE A 45 15.59 -0.56 -9.02
C PHE A 45 15.90 -1.86 -8.32
N ASN A 46 15.62 -1.92 -7.02
CA ASN A 46 15.55 -3.16 -6.27
C ASN A 46 14.19 -3.86 -6.43
N THR A 47 13.17 -3.11 -6.89
CA THR A 47 11.84 -3.64 -7.15
C THR A 47 11.79 -4.24 -8.55
N SER A 48 11.30 -5.47 -8.67
CA SER A 48 10.96 -6.05 -9.98
C SER A 48 9.89 -5.19 -10.66
N ILE A 49 10.05 -4.96 -11.95
CA ILE A 49 9.06 -4.21 -12.73
C ILE A 49 7.67 -4.89 -12.71
N PHE A 50 7.65 -6.21 -12.54
CA PHE A 50 6.43 -7.02 -12.44
C PHE A 50 5.72 -6.90 -11.08
N GLU A 51 6.39 -6.33 -10.07
CA GLU A 51 5.83 -6.17 -8.73
C GLU A 51 5.41 -4.73 -8.42
N VAL A 52 5.78 -3.78 -9.27
CA VAL A 52 5.54 -2.36 -9.05
C VAL A 52 4.05 -2.05 -8.81
N PHE A 53 3.16 -2.72 -9.54
CA PHE A 53 1.71 -2.51 -9.46
C PHE A 53 0.96 -3.65 -8.79
N LYS A 54 1.67 -4.62 -8.21
CA LYS A 54 1.07 -5.77 -7.53
C LYS A 54 -0.03 -5.40 -6.52
N PRO A 55 0.08 -4.33 -5.72
CA PRO A 55 -1.00 -3.91 -4.83
C PRO A 55 -2.33 -3.64 -5.54
N PHE A 56 -2.27 -3.16 -6.78
CA PHE A 56 -3.45 -2.87 -7.59
C PHE A 56 -4.03 -4.12 -8.24
N ASP A 57 -3.21 -5.09 -8.56
CA ASP A 57 -3.67 -6.38 -9.08
C ASP A 57 -4.41 -7.20 -8.01
N MET A 58 -3.89 -7.17 -6.79
CA MET A 58 -4.42 -7.96 -5.68
C MET A 58 -5.73 -7.41 -5.13
N VAL A 59 -5.90 -6.09 -5.10
CA VAL A 59 -7.08 -5.46 -4.50
C VAL A 59 -8.11 -5.10 -5.56
N ASP A 60 -9.31 -5.65 -5.42
CA ASP A 60 -10.47 -5.22 -6.20
C ASP A 60 -10.98 -3.87 -5.62
N PRO A 61 -10.94 -2.77 -6.39
CA PRO A 61 -11.41 -1.48 -5.92
C PRO A 61 -12.89 -1.46 -5.54
N SER A 62 -13.70 -2.37 -6.05
CA SER A 62 -15.13 -2.47 -5.67
C SER A 62 -15.35 -3.02 -4.26
N LYS A 63 -14.36 -3.73 -3.73
CA LYS A 63 -14.36 -4.30 -2.37
C LYS A 63 -13.57 -3.47 -1.37
N LEU A 64 -13.04 -2.31 -1.80
CA LEU A 64 -12.14 -1.51 -0.99
C LEU A 64 -12.81 -0.98 0.28
N LYS A 65 -12.20 -1.25 1.42
CA LYS A 65 -12.62 -0.80 2.76
C LYS A 65 -11.56 0.09 3.41
N VAL A 66 -10.31 -0.27 3.25
CA VAL A 66 -9.18 0.40 3.93
C VAL A 66 -8.08 0.73 2.93
N VAL A 67 -7.49 1.90 3.07
CA VAL A 67 -6.27 2.31 2.35
C VAL A 67 -5.20 2.68 3.37
N ILE A 68 -4.14 1.90 3.43
CA ILE A 68 -2.98 2.18 4.26
C ILE A 68 -1.91 2.84 3.38
N LEU A 69 -1.62 4.11 3.63
CA LEU A 69 -0.56 4.83 2.94
C LEU A 69 0.70 4.82 3.81
N THR A 70 1.78 4.26 3.28
CA THR A 70 3.02 4.07 4.03
C THR A 70 4.20 4.83 3.43
N ASP A 71 5.25 5.01 4.23
CA ASP A 71 6.53 5.57 3.82
C ASP A 71 7.60 4.48 3.90
N THR A 72 7.54 3.46 3.08
CA THR A 72 8.60 2.45 3.11
C THR A 72 9.93 3.05 2.71
N LYS A 73 10.92 2.82 3.56
CA LYS A 73 12.33 3.10 3.25
C LYS A 73 13.06 1.83 2.83
N HIS A 74 12.35 0.74 2.54
CA HIS A 74 12.99 -0.54 2.32
C HIS A 74 13.88 -0.52 1.10
N ILE A 75 15.14 -0.73 1.35
CA ILE A 75 16.21 -0.82 0.35
C ILE A 75 15.98 -2.01 -0.58
N HIS A 76 15.14 -2.96 -0.22
CA HIS A 76 14.97 -4.24 -0.90
C HIS A 76 13.62 -4.44 -1.58
N GLY A 77 12.94 -3.36 -1.96
CA GLY A 77 11.81 -3.44 -2.89
C GLY A 77 10.62 -4.28 -2.42
N GLY A 78 10.47 -4.50 -1.12
CA GLY A 78 9.33 -5.19 -0.58
C GLY A 78 8.10 -4.31 -0.69
N LEU A 79 7.28 -4.55 -1.69
CA LEU A 79 5.88 -4.16 -1.62
C LEU A 79 5.24 -4.99 -0.51
N PRO A 80 4.30 -4.44 0.27
CA PRO A 80 3.62 -5.18 1.32
C PRO A 80 2.96 -6.48 0.80
N TYR A 81 2.63 -6.55 -0.46
CA TYR A 81 2.11 -7.73 -1.13
C TYR A 81 3.16 -8.38 -2.01
N GLY A 82 4.03 -9.14 -1.47
CA GLY A 82 4.99 -9.90 -2.22
C GLY A 82 5.92 -10.57 -1.27
N LYS A 83 6.12 -11.86 -1.44
CA LYS A 83 7.13 -12.57 -0.68
C LYS A 83 8.42 -11.78 -0.81
N MET A 84 8.88 -11.22 0.30
CA MET A 84 10.21 -10.66 0.40
C MET A 84 11.21 -11.81 0.32
N TYR A 85 11.40 -12.31 -0.90
CA TYR A 85 12.41 -13.30 -1.14
C TYR A 85 13.59 -12.68 -1.85
N ASN A 86 14.52 -12.24 -1.03
CA ASN A 86 15.89 -12.54 -1.34
C ASN A 86 16.57 -13.01 -0.05
N SER A 87 16.76 -14.32 0.04
CA SER A 87 17.34 -15.06 1.15
C SER A 87 18.78 -14.70 1.50
N SER A 88 19.29 -13.59 1.03
CA SER A 88 20.65 -13.13 1.28
C SER A 88 20.77 -11.89 2.16
N PHE A 89 19.65 -11.35 2.65
CA PHE A 89 19.69 -10.20 3.55
C PHE A 89 18.75 -10.39 4.73
N ASP A 90 19.33 -10.78 5.86
CA ASP A 90 18.73 -10.97 7.19
C ASP A 90 18.27 -9.64 7.84
N HIS A 91 17.63 -8.76 7.10
CA HIS A 91 16.98 -7.62 7.71
C HIS A 91 15.48 -7.86 7.73
N GLU A 92 14.99 -8.24 8.90
CA GLU A 92 13.59 -8.25 9.28
C GLU A 92 12.91 -6.99 8.74
N ASN A 93 11.75 -7.17 8.12
CA ASN A 93 10.98 -6.04 7.62
C ASN A 93 10.42 -5.26 8.80
N GLN A 94 11.16 -4.29 9.28
CA GLN A 94 10.82 -3.49 10.46
C GLN A 94 9.40 -2.89 10.41
N GLU A 95 8.85 -2.67 9.21
CA GLU A 95 7.47 -2.18 9.09
C GLU A 95 6.45 -3.29 9.29
N ILE A 96 6.69 -4.49 8.81
CA ILE A 96 5.84 -5.65 9.08
C ILE A 96 5.90 -5.99 10.57
N GLU A 97 7.07 -6.03 11.17
CA GLU A 97 7.20 -6.26 12.62
C GLU A 97 6.47 -5.17 13.43
N THR A 98 6.57 -3.90 13.02
CA THR A 98 5.79 -2.83 13.67
C THR A 98 4.27 -3.03 13.52
N ILE A 99 3.81 -3.54 12.39
CA ILE A 99 2.40 -3.86 12.17
C ILE A 99 2.00 -5.03 13.06
N LYS A 100 2.81 -6.09 13.12
CA LYS A 100 2.58 -7.27 13.98
C LYS A 100 2.49 -6.88 15.45
N ASP A 101 3.48 -6.16 15.97
CA ASP A 101 3.47 -5.63 17.32
C ASP A 101 2.20 -4.83 17.65
N SER A 102 1.77 -4.00 16.68
CA SER A 102 0.55 -3.21 16.82
C SER A 102 -0.71 -4.07 16.90
N ILE A 103 -0.78 -5.15 16.14
CA ILE A 103 -1.91 -6.08 16.17
C ILE A 103 -1.92 -6.84 17.49
N GLU A 104 -0.79 -7.38 17.91
CA GLU A 104 -0.67 -8.11 19.18
C GLU A 104 -1.10 -7.28 20.39
N LEU A 105 -0.79 -5.99 20.38
CA LEU A 105 -1.23 -5.07 21.43
C LEU A 105 -2.73 -4.77 21.41
N GLN A 106 -3.34 -4.82 20.23
CA GLN A 106 -4.75 -4.47 20.08
C GLN A 106 -5.70 -5.65 20.24
N PHE A 107 -5.28 -6.83 19.79
CA PHE A 107 -6.12 -8.02 19.78
C PHE A 107 -5.61 -9.01 20.83
N LYS A 108 -6.51 -9.48 21.70
CA LYS A 108 -6.16 -10.36 22.82
C LYS A 108 -5.68 -11.74 22.39
N GLU A 109 -6.19 -12.21 21.27
CA GLU A 109 -5.83 -13.45 20.60
C GLU A 109 -4.39 -13.42 20.06
N GLY A 110 -3.83 -12.21 19.89
CA GLY A 110 -2.52 -12.03 19.24
C GLY A 110 -2.58 -12.30 17.75
N LEU A 111 -1.42 -12.60 17.16
CA LEU A 111 -1.31 -13.02 15.76
C LEU A 111 -1.43 -14.54 15.65
N ASN A 112 -2.03 -15.02 14.56
CA ASN A 112 -1.93 -16.42 14.20
C ASN A 112 -0.46 -16.80 13.98
N MET A 113 -0.07 -18.02 14.37
CA MET A 113 1.29 -18.52 14.16
C MET A 113 1.67 -18.58 12.68
N ASP A 114 0.66 -18.75 11.80
CA ASP A 114 0.81 -18.78 10.35
C ASP A 114 0.47 -17.43 9.71
N PHE A 115 0.62 -16.32 10.45
CA PHE A 115 0.35 -14.97 9.92
C PHE A 115 1.13 -14.73 8.64
N ASP A 116 0.40 -14.33 7.59
CA ASP A 116 0.98 -14.10 6.27
C ASP A 116 1.64 -12.73 6.18
N ASP A 117 2.96 -12.69 6.32
CA ASP A 117 3.78 -11.48 6.16
C ASP A 117 3.66 -10.84 4.77
N SER A 118 3.10 -11.53 3.78
CA SER A 118 2.78 -10.95 2.48
C SER A 118 1.57 -10.03 2.53
N LEU A 119 0.74 -10.13 3.57
CA LEU A 119 -0.54 -9.42 3.75
C LEU A 119 -1.55 -9.66 2.61
N GLU A 120 -1.44 -10.79 1.90
CA GLU A 120 -2.40 -11.17 0.84
C GLU A 120 -3.81 -11.38 1.41
N SER A 121 -3.90 -11.91 2.62
CA SER A 121 -5.16 -12.06 3.35
C SER A 121 -5.88 -10.72 3.51
N TRP A 122 -5.14 -9.67 3.82
CA TRP A 122 -5.71 -8.31 3.95
C TRP A 122 -6.16 -7.76 2.60
N ALA A 123 -5.38 -7.95 1.54
CA ALA A 123 -5.75 -7.53 0.20
C ALA A 123 -7.07 -8.15 -0.25
N ASN A 124 -7.24 -9.45 0.01
CA ASN A 124 -8.46 -10.20 -0.30
C ASN A 124 -9.70 -9.66 0.46
N GLN A 125 -9.48 -9.04 1.61
CA GLN A 125 -10.53 -8.41 2.43
C GLN A 125 -10.81 -6.96 2.05
N GLY A 126 -10.11 -6.39 1.06
CA GLY A 126 -10.29 -5.02 0.59
C GLY A 126 -9.40 -4.00 1.29
N VAL A 127 -8.23 -4.40 1.77
CA VAL A 127 -7.21 -3.50 2.31
C VAL A 127 -6.16 -3.22 1.24
N LEU A 128 -6.10 -2.00 0.75
CA LEU A 128 -5.03 -1.54 -0.16
C LEU A 128 -3.89 -0.93 0.64
N ILE A 129 -2.70 -1.50 0.53
CA ILE A 129 -1.48 -0.88 1.07
C ILE A 129 -0.73 -0.19 -0.07
N LEU A 130 -0.57 1.12 0.04
CA LEU A 130 -0.01 1.97 -0.98
C LEU A 130 1.23 2.69 -0.47
N ASN A 131 2.39 2.27 -0.94
CA ASN A 131 3.63 2.93 -0.61
C ASN A 131 3.76 4.30 -1.28
N SER A 132 4.34 5.25 -0.56
CA SER A 132 4.65 6.59 -1.09
C SER A 132 5.62 6.53 -2.28
N SER A 133 6.42 5.46 -2.39
CA SER A 133 7.25 5.14 -3.54
C SER A 133 7.07 3.67 -3.92
N LEU A 134 6.66 3.39 -5.15
CA LEU A 134 6.45 2.01 -5.64
C LEU A 134 7.73 1.40 -6.24
N THR A 135 8.80 2.17 -6.34
CA THR A 135 10.12 1.68 -6.75
C THR A 135 11.18 2.23 -5.82
N HIS A 136 12.22 1.45 -5.56
CA HIS A 136 13.32 1.79 -4.69
C HIS A 136 14.65 1.73 -5.44
N SER A 137 15.55 2.67 -5.12
CA SER A 137 16.88 2.70 -5.70
C SER A 137 17.75 1.58 -5.14
N SER A 138 18.51 0.90 -6.00
CA SER A 138 19.55 -0.03 -5.59
C SER A 138 20.65 0.63 -4.73
N GLU A 139 20.78 1.95 -4.80
CA GLU A 139 21.72 2.73 -4.01
C GLU A 139 21.15 3.22 -2.66
N GLY A 140 19.95 2.79 -2.28
CA GLY A 140 19.29 3.17 -1.02
C GLY A 140 18.85 4.64 -0.95
N LYS A 141 18.90 5.39 -2.05
CA LYS A 141 18.48 6.79 -2.10
C LYS A 141 16.98 6.89 -2.33
N ASP A 142 16.31 7.67 -1.50
CA ASP A 142 14.86 7.89 -1.51
C ASP A 142 14.42 8.87 -2.63
N LEU A 143 15.01 8.71 -3.83
CA LEU A 143 14.83 9.65 -4.94
C LEU A 143 13.48 9.52 -5.64
N TYR A 144 12.82 8.37 -5.53
CA TYR A 144 11.66 8.06 -6.37
C TYR A 144 10.32 8.48 -5.78
N TYR A 145 10.25 8.89 -4.51
CA TYR A 145 9.05 9.45 -3.91
C TYR A 145 8.46 10.60 -4.75
N LYS A 146 9.28 11.53 -5.25
CA LYS A 146 8.82 12.64 -6.09
C LYS A 146 8.23 12.17 -7.41
N VAL A 147 8.75 11.07 -7.95
CA VAL A 147 8.24 10.45 -9.19
C VAL A 147 6.84 9.89 -8.94
N TRP A 148 6.63 9.15 -7.85
CA TRP A 148 5.38 8.47 -7.55
C TRP A 148 4.29 9.36 -6.97
N ARG A 149 4.66 10.49 -6.39
CA ARG A 149 3.72 11.38 -5.69
C ARG A 149 2.49 11.78 -6.50
N ARG A 150 2.65 12.03 -7.80
CA ARG A 150 1.54 12.44 -8.67
C ARG A 150 0.64 11.25 -9.03
N PHE A 151 1.21 10.07 -9.22
CA PHE A 151 0.45 8.84 -9.43
C PHE A 151 -0.41 8.51 -8.22
N ASN A 152 0.21 8.39 -7.04
CA ASN A 152 -0.52 8.08 -5.81
C ASN A 152 -1.59 9.13 -5.48
N ALA A 153 -1.28 10.42 -5.70
CA ALA A 153 -2.27 11.49 -5.51
C ALA A 153 -3.46 11.35 -6.47
N HIS A 154 -3.24 10.91 -7.71
CA HIS A 154 -4.31 10.61 -8.66
C HIS A 154 -5.17 9.45 -8.16
N ILE A 155 -4.58 8.34 -7.75
CA ILE A 155 -5.30 7.19 -7.18
C ILE A 155 -6.16 7.61 -5.99
N VAL A 156 -5.58 8.30 -5.00
CA VAL A 156 -6.32 8.77 -3.82
C VAL A 156 -7.50 9.67 -4.21
N LYS A 157 -7.31 10.59 -5.15
CA LYS A 157 -8.40 11.47 -5.64
C LYS A 157 -9.51 10.67 -6.32
N CYS A 158 -9.16 9.67 -7.11
CA CYS A 158 -10.13 8.80 -7.77
C CYS A 158 -10.94 8.01 -6.73
N LEU A 159 -10.28 7.47 -5.71
CA LEU A 159 -10.96 6.75 -4.63
C LEU A 159 -11.92 7.65 -3.87
N VAL A 160 -11.47 8.84 -3.46
CA VAL A 160 -12.32 9.82 -2.75
C VAL A 160 -13.51 10.31 -3.58
N LYS A 161 -13.35 10.36 -4.90
CA LYS A 161 -14.42 10.76 -5.83
C LYS A 161 -15.50 9.66 -5.98
N ASN A 162 -15.08 8.40 -5.99
CA ASN A 162 -15.96 7.29 -6.37
C ASN A 162 -16.47 6.48 -5.17
N TYR A 163 -15.88 6.63 -3.99
CA TYR A 163 -16.22 5.86 -2.80
C TYR A 163 -16.40 6.74 -1.57
N THR A 164 -17.25 6.29 -0.68
CA THR A 164 -17.46 6.85 0.66
C THR A 164 -17.25 5.75 1.71
N GLY A 165 -17.04 6.12 2.95
CA GLY A 165 -16.86 5.14 4.03
C GLY A 165 -15.49 4.45 4.06
N ILE A 166 -14.55 4.88 3.21
CA ILE A 166 -13.20 4.30 3.19
C ILE A 166 -12.39 4.79 4.39
N HIS A 167 -11.67 3.88 5.02
CA HIS A 167 -10.75 4.15 6.10
C HIS A 167 -9.34 4.40 5.56
N TYR A 168 -8.84 5.62 5.69
CA TYR A 168 -7.50 6.01 5.26
C TYR A 168 -6.55 6.07 6.45
N VAL A 169 -5.51 5.23 6.43
CA VAL A 169 -4.47 5.16 7.46
C VAL A 169 -3.18 5.75 6.90
N PHE A 170 -2.60 6.73 7.59
CA PHE A 170 -1.35 7.36 7.19
C PHE A 170 -0.22 6.92 8.11
N MET A 171 0.76 6.22 7.58
CA MET A 171 1.94 5.71 8.27
C MET A 171 3.18 6.42 7.73
N GLY A 172 3.66 7.43 8.46
CA GLY A 172 4.87 8.18 8.11
C GLY A 172 4.62 9.54 7.46
N GLY A 173 5.67 10.37 7.43
CA GLY A 173 5.57 11.80 7.10
C GLY A 173 5.28 12.09 5.62
N LYS A 174 5.72 11.22 4.70
CA LYS A 174 5.47 11.42 3.26
C LYS A 174 4.06 11.04 2.88
N SER A 175 3.49 10.03 3.53
CA SER A 175 2.12 9.58 3.30
C SER A 175 1.09 10.66 3.64
N ILE A 176 1.34 11.47 4.67
CA ILE A 176 0.50 12.59 5.10
C ILE A 176 0.24 13.60 3.97
N TYR A 177 1.13 13.70 2.99
CA TYR A 177 0.92 14.56 1.82
C TYR A 177 -0.41 14.31 1.12
N TYR A 178 -0.91 13.08 1.12
CA TYR A 178 -2.15 12.72 0.42
C TYR A 178 -3.40 13.07 1.21
N ARG A 179 -3.31 13.32 2.52
CA ARG A 179 -4.44 13.66 3.40
C ARG A 179 -5.28 14.82 2.89
N LYS A 180 -4.64 15.84 2.30
CA LYS A 180 -5.32 17.02 1.74
C LYS A 180 -6.33 16.70 0.62
N HIS A 181 -6.29 15.49 0.05
CA HIS A 181 -7.20 15.04 -0.99
C HIS A 181 -8.41 14.31 -0.44
N ILE A 182 -8.43 13.99 0.86
CA ILE A 182 -9.48 13.19 1.50
C ILE A 182 -10.44 14.10 2.24
N LYS A 183 -11.73 13.98 1.89
CA LYS A 183 -12.81 14.67 2.57
C LYS A 183 -13.24 13.84 3.76
N SER A 184 -12.96 14.31 4.98
CA SER A 184 -13.32 13.64 6.23
C SER A 184 -14.82 13.54 6.50
N ALA A 185 -15.64 14.33 5.80
CA ALA A 185 -17.10 14.23 5.91
C ALA A 185 -17.67 12.93 5.32
N SER A 186 -16.92 12.26 4.45
CA SER A 186 -17.38 11.05 3.75
C SER A 186 -16.45 9.84 3.94
N ASN A 187 -15.38 10.01 4.71
CA ASN A 187 -14.35 9.00 4.89
C ASN A 187 -13.71 9.13 6.27
N TYR A 188 -13.04 8.07 6.73
CA TYR A 188 -12.35 8.03 8.01
C TYR A 188 -10.86 8.24 7.81
N VAL A 189 -10.22 8.97 8.72
CA VAL A 189 -8.80 9.31 8.60
C VAL A 189 -8.09 9.03 9.91
N TYR A 190 -7.05 8.21 9.84
CA TYR A 190 -6.20 7.83 10.95
C TYR A 190 -4.76 8.24 10.65
N ASN A 191 -4.13 8.96 11.59
CA ASN A 191 -2.72 9.29 11.48
C ASN A 191 -1.94 8.44 12.47
N VAL A 192 -0.97 7.73 11.94
CA VAL A 192 -0.09 6.92 12.75
C VAL A 192 1.31 7.47 12.64
N SER A 193 1.85 7.90 13.76
CA SER A 193 3.26 8.28 13.83
C SER A 193 4.10 7.03 13.67
N LYS A 194 5.19 7.08 12.86
CA LYS A 194 6.18 6.01 12.91
C LYS A 194 6.71 5.89 14.34
N PRO A 195 6.79 4.71 14.90
CA PRO A 195 7.51 4.53 16.15
C PRO A 195 8.98 4.90 15.90
N GLU A 196 9.44 5.96 16.50
CA GLU A 196 10.87 6.13 16.73
C GLU A 196 11.26 5.05 17.73
N LYS A 197 12.36 4.39 17.50
CA LYS A 197 12.97 3.18 18.06
C LYS A 197 12.58 2.66 19.47
N GLN A 198 11.64 3.25 20.21
CA GLN A 198 11.31 2.85 21.59
C GLN A 198 9.87 3.15 22.06
N SER A 199 9.02 3.76 21.26
CA SER A 199 7.63 3.89 21.66
C SER A 199 6.78 2.95 20.81
N VAL A 200 6.33 1.87 21.41
CA VAL A 200 5.17 1.12 20.90
C VAL A 200 4.03 2.10 20.93
N VAL A 201 3.83 2.80 19.82
CA VAL A 201 2.80 3.80 19.71
C VAL A 201 1.47 3.09 19.76
N ASN A 202 0.54 3.65 20.49
CA ASN A 202 -0.88 3.34 20.47
C ASN A 202 -1.44 3.38 19.04
N PHE A 203 -1.18 2.33 18.29
CA PHE A 203 -1.71 2.11 16.96
C PHE A 203 -3.10 1.51 17.12
N SER A 204 -4.03 2.27 17.68
CA SER A 204 -5.40 1.80 17.89
C SER A 204 -6.23 1.72 16.60
N ALA A 205 -5.66 2.11 15.47
CA ALA A 205 -6.40 2.25 14.23
C ALA A 205 -7.08 0.96 13.77
N PHE A 206 -6.44 -0.20 13.88
CA PHE A 206 -7.03 -1.47 13.42
C PHE A 206 -8.32 -1.82 14.18
N LYS A 207 -8.29 -1.65 15.50
CA LYS A 207 -9.46 -1.89 16.34
C LYS A 207 -10.56 -0.86 16.12
N GLU A 208 -10.19 0.41 15.96
CA GLU A 208 -11.13 1.47 15.65
C GLU A 208 -11.77 1.30 14.27
N ILE A 209 -11.01 0.86 13.27
CA ILE A 209 -11.53 0.53 11.95
C ILE A 209 -12.61 -0.54 12.06
N ASN A 210 -12.28 -1.67 12.71
CA ASN A 210 -13.25 -2.75 12.88
C ASN A 210 -14.48 -2.31 13.67
N LYS A 211 -14.31 -1.50 14.73
CA LYS A 211 -15.44 -0.93 15.45
C LYS A 211 -16.36 -0.12 14.53
N LYS A 212 -15.79 0.71 13.65
CA LYS A 212 -16.57 1.51 12.71
C LYS A 212 -17.24 0.67 11.63
N ILE A 213 -16.55 -0.35 11.12
CA ILE A 213 -17.12 -1.28 10.15
C ILE A 213 -18.28 -2.04 10.78
N LEU A 214 -18.13 -2.54 12.00
CA LEU A 214 -19.18 -3.22 12.74
C LEU A 214 -20.43 -2.32 12.92
N GLU A 215 -20.23 -1.07 13.36
CA GLU A 215 -21.31 -0.11 13.57
C GLU A 215 -22.09 0.22 12.29
N GLN A 216 -21.49 0.14 11.12
CA GLN A 216 -22.07 0.61 9.87
C GLN A 216 -22.48 -0.49 8.90
N ASN A 217 -21.74 -1.57 8.86
CA ASN A 217 -21.88 -2.59 7.85
C ASN A 217 -22.24 -3.98 8.43
N GLY A 218 -21.91 -4.24 9.69
CA GLY A 218 -22.07 -5.54 10.33
C GLY A 218 -20.74 -6.29 10.52
N GLU A 219 -20.83 -7.36 11.33
CA GLU A 219 -19.66 -8.14 11.74
C GLU A 219 -18.97 -8.84 10.55
N GLU A 220 -19.74 -9.31 9.59
CA GLU A 220 -19.26 -10.01 8.40
C GLU A 220 -18.37 -9.15 7.49
N PHE A 221 -18.38 -7.82 7.68
CA PHE A 221 -17.53 -6.89 6.91
C PHE A 221 -16.25 -6.51 7.65
N MET A 222 -16.09 -6.90 8.91
CA MET A 222 -14.89 -6.61 9.67
C MET A 222 -13.64 -7.21 8.98
N ILE A 223 -12.51 -6.60 9.23
CA ILE A 223 -11.22 -7.10 8.72
C ILE A 223 -10.64 -8.07 9.75
N ASN A 224 -10.31 -9.26 9.31
CA ASN A 224 -9.50 -10.18 10.09
C ASN A 224 -8.02 -9.76 10.00
N TRP A 225 -7.58 -8.98 10.97
CA TRP A 225 -6.22 -8.45 11.03
C TRP A 225 -5.20 -9.45 11.53
N THR A 226 -5.66 -10.48 12.23
CA THR A 226 -4.84 -11.45 12.97
C THR A 226 -4.61 -12.75 12.21
N ASP A 227 -5.31 -12.95 11.09
CA ASP A 227 -5.39 -14.20 10.32
C ASP A 227 -5.88 -15.41 11.13
N TYR A 228 -6.49 -15.21 12.30
CA TYR A 228 -7.23 -16.26 12.98
C TYR A 228 -8.52 -16.58 12.21
N GLN A 229 -8.79 -17.85 11.99
CA GLN A 229 -10.03 -18.36 11.40
C GLN A 229 -11.13 -18.51 12.44
#